data_1aeec1cd5c6b3a4660951eb998c0e836
#
_entry.id   1aeec1cd5c6b3a4660951eb998c0e836
#
_cell.length_a   1.000
_cell.length_b   1.000
_cell.length_c   1.000
_cell.angle_alpha   90.00
_cell.angle_beta   90.00
_cell.angle_gamma   90.00
#
_symmetry.space_group_name_H-M   'P 1'
#
loop_
_entity.id
_entity.type
_entity.pdbx_description
1 polymer ?
#
loop_
_entity_poly.entity_id
_entity_poly.type
_entity_poly.pdbx_seq_one_letter_code
_entity_poly.pdbx_strand_id
1 'polypeptide(L)'
;MIVHELLIETQPGYRERRLEVEEQTRELLESGRAIQAVGELFTIDVIVNVVHRTDEENVSDEQVQSQIDVLNRDFRALNEDFANVPDPWKSLAGDSKIEFTLGDVRRTETKTEGFGADDSVKHEVPPVDPDHKLNLWVCSLSGGLLGYAQFPGGPKNTDGVVVLNQAFGTTGTATGPFNGGRTAVHEVGHFLNLRHIWGDRNDCTGNDFVADTPRARQANTGKPTFPHITCDNGPHGDMFMNYMDYVDDEAMFMFTLGQIARMNAALVGPRSTLVAG
;
A
#
# COMPACT_ATOMS: atom_id res chain seq x y z
N MET A 1 5.13 5.08 -6.34
CA MET A 1 6.28 6.04 -6.45
C MET A 1 6.05 7.20 -7.42
N ILE A 2 5.34 7.05 -8.54
CA ILE A 2 5.13 8.12 -9.56
C ILE A 2 4.56 9.40 -8.93
N VAL A 3 3.49 9.31 -8.13
CA VAL A 3 2.90 10.48 -7.44
C VAL A 3 3.89 11.12 -6.47
N HIS A 4 4.69 10.32 -5.76
CA HIS A 4 5.70 10.83 -4.85
C HIS A 4 6.76 11.69 -5.57
N GLU A 5 7.25 11.23 -6.72
CA GLU A 5 8.21 11.98 -7.54
C GLU A 5 7.58 13.27 -8.10
N LEU A 6 6.35 13.17 -8.60
CA LEU A 6 5.60 14.34 -9.07
C LEU A 6 5.41 15.38 -7.95
N LEU A 7 5.04 14.96 -6.75
CA LEU A 7 4.87 15.86 -5.61
C LEU A 7 6.20 16.48 -5.17
N ILE A 8 7.32 15.75 -5.23
CA ILE A 8 8.66 16.29 -4.97
C ILE A 8 9.01 17.42 -5.93
N GLU A 9 8.60 17.31 -7.19
CA GLU A 9 8.88 18.30 -8.22
C GLU A 9 7.91 19.48 -8.20
N THR A 10 6.64 19.25 -7.90
CA THR A 10 5.56 20.22 -8.11
C THR A 10 5.02 20.87 -6.84
N GLN A 11 5.14 20.21 -5.67
CA GLN A 11 4.54 20.70 -4.42
C GLN A 11 5.59 21.39 -3.53
N PRO A 12 5.47 22.71 -3.30
CA PRO A 12 6.37 23.43 -2.41
C PRO A 12 6.41 22.84 -0.99
N GLY A 13 7.62 22.61 -0.48
CA GLY A 13 7.84 22.09 0.87
C GLY A 13 7.50 20.60 1.07
N TYR A 14 7.09 19.88 0.02
CA TYR A 14 6.79 18.44 0.17
C TYR A 14 8.06 17.64 0.47
N ARG A 15 9.17 17.94 -0.20
CA ARG A 15 10.47 17.28 0.06
C ARG A 15 10.89 17.42 1.52
N GLU A 16 10.79 18.62 2.08
CA GLU A 16 11.14 18.93 3.47
C GLU A 16 10.22 18.15 4.43
N ARG A 17 8.92 18.17 4.23
CA ARG A 17 7.97 17.38 5.04
C ARG A 17 8.24 15.88 4.95
N ARG A 18 8.64 15.35 3.78
CA ARG A 18 9.04 13.94 3.66
C ARG A 18 10.29 13.61 4.46
N LEU A 19 11.27 14.51 4.50
CA LEU A 19 12.47 14.35 5.34
C LEU A 19 12.12 14.39 6.84
N GLU A 20 11.22 15.27 7.25
CA GLU A 20 10.70 15.33 8.63
C GLU A 20 9.98 14.03 9.01
N VAL A 21 9.13 13.48 8.12
CA VAL A 21 8.45 12.19 8.34
C VAL A 21 9.47 11.05 8.46
N GLU A 22 10.50 11.00 7.61
CA GLU A 22 11.53 9.96 7.68
C GLU A 22 12.35 10.06 8.98
N GLU A 23 12.69 11.28 9.41
CA GLU A 23 13.40 11.50 10.67
C GLU A 23 12.54 11.10 11.88
N GLN A 24 11.26 11.50 11.90
CA GLN A 24 10.33 11.08 12.94
C GLN A 24 10.15 9.55 12.97
N THR A 25 10.04 8.92 11.79
CA THR A 25 9.96 7.46 11.68
C THR A 25 11.19 6.79 12.29
N ARG A 26 12.39 7.30 11.96
CA ARG A 26 13.67 6.80 12.50
C ARG A 26 13.70 6.92 14.04
N GLU A 27 13.34 8.08 14.59
CA GLU A 27 13.30 8.30 16.04
C GLU A 27 12.32 7.35 16.76
N LEU A 28 11.12 7.12 16.16
CA LEU A 28 10.13 6.21 16.71
C LEU A 28 10.60 4.74 16.70
N LEU A 29 11.34 4.34 15.67
CA LEU A 29 11.95 3.02 15.58
C LEU A 29 13.10 2.86 16.59
N GLU A 30 14.04 3.81 16.65
CA GLU A 30 15.20 3.79 17.54
C GLU A 30 14.82 3.87 19.03
N SER A 31 13.78 4.63 19.38
CA SER A 31 13.25 4.70 20.75
C SER A 31 12.44 3.45 21.17
N GLY A 32 12.18 2.53 20.25
CA GLY A 32 11.37 1.34 20.47
C GLY A 32 9.85 1.61 20.57
N ARG A 33 9.38 2.84 20.45
CA ARG A 33 7.95 3.20 20.54
C ARG A 33 7.13 2.53 19.44
N ALA A 34 7.62 2.51 18.21
CA ALA A 34 6.98 1.82 17.09
C ALA A 34 6.94 0.30 17.33
N ILE A 35 7.97 -0.28 17.93
CA ILE A 35 8.04 -1.72 18.25
C ILE A 35 7.08 -2.05 19.40
N GLN A 36 6.94 -1.20 20.40
CA GLN A 36 5.95 -1.38 21.46
C GLN A 36 4.52 -1.38 20.92
N ALA A 37 4.24 -0.55 19.93
CA ALA A 37 2.96 -0.47 19.24
C ALA A 37 2.62 -1.72 18.39
N VAL A 38 3.59 -2.58 18.04
CA VAL A 38 3.34 -3.83 17.26
C VAL A 38 2.37 -4.79 17.97
N GLY A 39 2.19 -4.69 19.29
CA GLY A 39 1.21 -5.47 20.05
C GLY A 39 -0.20 -4.87 20.12
N GLU A 40 -0.36 -3.61 19.72
CA GLU A 40 -1.62 -2.88 19.79
C GLU A 40 -2.45 -3.12 18.51
N LEU A 41 -3.77 -3.20 18.66
CA LEU A 41 -4.68 -3.27 17.52
C LEU A 41 -5.01 -1.86 17.06
N PHE A 42 -4.68 -1.54 15.83
CA PHE A 42 -5.04 -0.30 15.17
C PHE A 42 -6.23 -0.53 14.25
N THR A 43 -7.27 0.29 14.35
CA THR A 43 -8.41 0.25 13.44
C THR A 43 -8.45 1.54 12.63
N ILE A 44 -8.55 1.43 11.31
CA ILE A 44 -8.60 2.56 10.37
C ILE A 44 -9.96 2.53 9.68
N ASP A 45 -10.71 3.63 9.82
CA ASP A 45 -11.95 3.82 9.07
C ASP A 45 -11.65 4.15 7.60
N VAL A 46 -12.35 3.47 6.68
CA VAL A 46 -12.17 3.60 5.24
C VAL A 46 -13.39 4.21 4.59
N ILE A 47 -13.20 5.27 3.79
CA ILE A 47 -14.19 5.78 2.85
C ILE A 47 -13.83 5.27 1.45
N VAL A 48 -14.73 4.55 0.81
CA VAL A 48 -14.55 4.10 -0.57
C VAL A 48 -15.28 5.04 -1.52
N ASN A 49 -14.55 5.71 -2.40
CA ASN A 49 -15.07 6.59 -3.43
C ASN A 49 -15.05 5.84 -4.77
N VAL A 50 -16.19 5.32 -5.20
CA VAL A 50 -16.36 4.68 -6.52
C VAL A 50 -16.61 5.79 -7.55
N VAL A 51 -15.67 5.98 -8.47
CA VAL A 51 -15.76 6.99 -9.54
C VAL A 51 -15.90 6.25 -10.87
N HIS A 52 -17.05 6.37 -11.50
CA HIS A 52 -17.45 5.51 -12.63
C HIS A 52 -18.04 6.31 -13.78
N ARG A 53 -17.80 5.89 -15.00
CA ARG A 53 -18.37 6.42 -16.23
C ARG A 53 -19.45 5.52 -16.81
N THR A 54 -19.34 4.23 -16.56
CA THR A 54 -20.27 3.20 -17.02
C THR A 54 -20.81 2.39 -15.83
N ASP A 55 -21.88 1.65 -16.07
CA ASP A 55 -22.44 0.75 -15.05
C ASP A 55 -21.45 -0.35 -14.64
N GLU A 56 -20.59 -0.82 -15.56
CA GLU A 56 -19.57 -1.82 -15.27
C GLU A 56 -18.49 -1.28 -14.34
N GLU A 57 -18.09 0.00 -14.50
CA GLU A 57 -17.11 0.66 -13.64
C GLU A 57 -17.67 0.97 -12.24
N ASN A 58 -19.01 0.97 -12.08
CA ASN A 58 -19.70 1.17 -10.81
C ASN A 58 -19.68 -0.11 -9.99
N VAL A 59 -18.50 -0.45 -9.47
CA VAL A 59 -18.27 -1.69 -8.72
C VAL A 59 -19.29 -1.90 -7.62
N SER A 60 -19.74 -3.15 -7.43
CA SER A 60 -20.81 -3.48 -6.46
C SER A 60 -20.35 -3.35 -5.00
N ASP A 61 -21.31 -3.31 -4.07
CA ASP A 61 -21.00 -3.29 -2.64
C ASP A 61 -20.33 -4.61 -2.20
N GLU A 62 -20.64 -5.74 -2.84
CA GLU A 62 -19.96 -7.02 -2.61
C GLU A 62 -18.48 -6.95 -3.02
N GLN A 63 -18.18 -6.27 -4.13
CA GLN A 63 -16.78 -6.07 -4.55
C GLN A 63 -16.05 -5.15 -3.59
N VAL A 64 -16.69 -4.07 -3.12
CA VAL A 64 -16.13 -3.19 -2.08
C VAL A 64 -15.86 -3.97 -0.80
N GLN A 65 -16.83 -4.74 -0.32
CA GLN A 65 -16.65 -5.54 0.90
C GLN A 65 -15.52 -6.56 0.74
N SER A 66 -15.43 -7.22 -0.42
CA SER A 66 -14.34 -8.17 -0.69
C SER A 66 -12.96 -7.53 -0.58
N GLN A 67 -12.81 -6.23 -0.95
CA GLN A 67 -11.55 -5.51 -0.77
C GLN A 67 -11.24 -5.23 0.69
N ILE A 68 -12.23 -4.84 1.49
CA ILE A 68 -12.03 -4.63 2.94
C ILE A 68 -11.66 -5.96 3.62
N ASP A 69 -12.28 -7.06 3.21
CA ASP A 69 -11.95 -8.40 3.71
C ASP A 69 -10.50 -8.79 3.37
N VAL A 70 -10.04 -8.47 2.15
CA VAL A 70 -8.64 -8.67 1.75
C VAL A 70 -7.69 -7.83 2.62
N LEU A 71 -7.96 -6.55 2.80
CA LEU A 71 -7.12 -5.69 3.65
C LEU A 71 -7.00 -6.28 5.06
N ASN A 72 -8.13 -6.66 5.67
CA ASN A 72 -8.15 -7.25 7.01
C ASN A 72 -7.41 -8.59 7.07
N ARG A 73 -7.60 -9.45 6.07
CA ARG A 73 -6.95 -10.75 6.02
C ARG A 73 -5.44 -10.64 5.87
N ASP A 74 -4.99 -9.81 4.91
CA ASP A 74 -3.58 -9.74 4.51
C ASP A 74 -2.74 -8.92 5.51
N PHE A 75 -3.25 -7.80 6.05
CA PHE A 75 -2.58 -7.04 7.10
C PHE A 75 -2.50 -7.80 8.43
N ARG A 76 -3.44 -8.71 8.70
CA ARG A 76 -3.46 -9.56 9.89
C ARG A 76 -2.73 -10.90 9.70
N ALA A 77 -2.07 -11.12 8.55
CA ALA A 77 -1.43 -12.38 8.20
C ALA A 77 -2.36 -13.61 8.38
N LEU A 78 -3.65 -13.43 8.04
CA LEU A 78 -4.69 -14.47 8.09
C LEU A 78 -4.97 -15.07 6.71
N ASN A 79 -4.25 -14.68 5.69
CA ASN A 79 -4.31 -15.21 4.34
C ASN A 79 -3.78 -16.65 4.32
N GLU A 80 -4.49 -17.55 3.63
CA GLU A 80 -4.12 -18.97 3.59
C GLU A 80 -2.72 -19.21 3.00
N ASP A 81 -2.33 -18.40 2.01
CA ASP A 81 -1.03 -18.47 1.36
C ASP A 81 0.13 -17.90 2.18
N PHE A 82 -0.14 -17.29 3.34
CA PHE A 82 0.90 -17.00 4.34
C PHE A 82 1.70 -18.24 4.75
N ALA A 83 1.08 -19.42 4.68
CA ALA A 83 1.74 -20.70 4.92
C ALA A 83 2.86 -21.00 3.89
N ASN A 84 2.82 -20.37 2.71
CA ASN A 84 3.79 -20.52 1.63
C ASN A 84 5.04 -19.64 1.80
N VAL A 85 5.11 -18.82 2.84
CA VAL A 85 6.31 -18.02 3.15
C VAL A 85 7.51 -18.98 3.24
N PRO A 86 8.58 -18.79 2.46
CA PRO A 86 9.75 -19.64 2.51
C PRO A 86 10.38 -19.70 3.90
N ASP A 87 10.90 -20.87 4.30
CA ASP A 87 11.44 -21.09 5.65
C ASP A 87 12.41 -20.00 6.14
N PRO A 88 13.34 -19.48 5.31
CA PRO A 88 14.22 -18.38 5.75
C PRO A 88 13.51 -17.10 6.16
N TRP A 89 12.33 -16.86 5.62
CA TRP A 89 11.55 -15.62 5.86
C TRP A 89 10.44 -15.76 6.91
N LYS A 90 10.09 -16.99 7.31
CA LYS A 90 9.00 -17.26 8.26
C LYS A 90 9.14 -16.50 9.58
N SER A 91 10.35 -16.39 10.11
CA SER A 91 10.60 -15.66 11.36
C SER A 91 10.57 -14.14 11.21
N LEU A 92 10.59 -13.65 9.98
CA LEU A 92 10.54 -12.23 9.65
C LEU A 92 9.13 -11.77 9.24
N ALA A 93 8.24 -12.70 8.88
CA ALA A 93 6.87 -12.39 8.49
C ALA A 93 5.95 -12.31 9.73
N GLY A 94 4.95 -11.42 9.71
CA GLY A 94 4.10 -11.26 10.89
C GLY A 94 2.76 -10.58 10.64
N ASP A 95 1.94 -10.55 11.70
CA ASP A 95 0.66 -9.86 11.81
C ASP A 95 0.89 -8.40 12.19
N SER A 96 0.45 -7.46 11.35
CA SER A 96 0.63 -6.02 11.59
C SER A 96 -0.26 -5.45 12.70
N LYS A 97 -1.30 -6.18 13.10
CA LYS A 97 -2.34 -5.69 14.01
C LYS A 97 -3.08 -4.45 13.50
N ILE A 98 -3.16 -4.27 12.18
CA ILE A 98 -3.90 -3.20 11.55
C ILE A 98 -5.18 -3.79 10.95
N GLU A 99 -6.32 -3.21 11.27
CA GLU A 99 -7.64 -3.56 10.75
C GLU A 99 -8.31 -2.37 10.09
N PHE A 100 -9.22 -2.65 9.18
CA PHE A 100 -9.93 -1.66 8.38
C PHE A 100 -11.43 -1.84 8.54
N THR A 101 -12.14 -0.75 8.82
CA THR A 101 -13.60 -0.74 8.94
C THR A 101 -14.18 0.07 7.78
N LEU A 102 -15.12 -0.50 7.04
CA LEU A 102 -15.84 0.23 6.00
C LEU A 102 -16.76 1.26 6.65
N GLY A 103 -16.43 2.54 6.52
CA GLY A 103 -17.22 3.64 7.07
C GLY A 103 -18.34 4.09 6.13
N ASP A 104 -18.01 4.29 4.83
CA ASP A 104 -18.98 4.73 3.82
C ASP A 104 -18.55 4.34 2.42
N VAL A 105 -19.53 4.23 1.50
CA VAL A 105 -19.32 4.02 0.05
C VAL A 105 -19.98 5.16 -0.70
N ARG A 106 -19.18 5.98 -1.37
CA ARG A 106 -19.65 7.11 -2.17
C ARG A 106 -19.50 6.78 -3.65
N ARG A 107 -20.53 7.08 -4.43
CA ARG A 107 -20.56 6.80 -5.86
C ARG A 107 -20.70 8.09 -6.63
N THR A 108 -19.78 8.35 -7.56
CA THR A 108 -19.75 9.57 -8.38
C THR A 108 -19.62 9.20 -9.84
N GLU A 109 -20.56 9.66 -10.65
CA GLU A 109 -20.47 9.54 -12.11
C GLU A 109 -19.46 10.56 -12.65
N THR A 110 -18.60 10.12 -13.56
CA THR A 110 -17.62 10.97 -14.25
C THR A 110 -17.75 10.87 -15.78
N LYS A 111 -17.17 11.83 -16.49
CA LYS A 111 -17.00 11.75 -17.95
C LYS A 111 -15.58 11.36 -18.36
N THR A 112 -14.68 11.24 -17.40
CA THR A 112 -13.27 10.90 -17.61
C THR A 112 -13.14 9.40 -17.92
N GLU A 113 -12.53 9.06 -19.06
CA GLU A 113 -12.37 7.66 -19.49
C GLU A 113 -11.35 6.90 -18.66
N GLY A 114 -10.33 7.58 -18.14
CA GLY A 114 -9.32 6.99 -17.28
C GLY A 114 -8.43 8.07 -16.68
N PHE A 115 -8.18 7.95 -15.39
CA PHE A 115 -7.36 8.90 -14.61
C PHE A 115 -5.88 8.52 -14.67
N GLY A 116 -5.00 9.53 -14.59
CA GLY A 116 -3.56 9.35 -14.42
C GLY A 116 -3.13 9.33 -12.97
N ALA A 117 -1.81 9.18 -12.75
CA ALA A 117 -1.20 9.33 -11.44
C ALA A 117 -0.88 10.81 -11.13
N ASP A 118 -1.84 11.69 -11.33
CA ASP A 118 -1.74 13.15 -11.21
C ASP A 118 -2.74 13.76 -10.21
N ASP A 119 -3.36 12.90 -9.42
CA ASP A 119 -4.41 13.24 -8.44
C ASP A 119 -5.68 13.86 -9.04
N SER A 120 -5.88 13.84 -10.36
CA SER A 120 -7.07 14.41 -11.01
C SER A 120 -8.37 13.79 -10.49
N VAL A 121 -8.42 12.48 -10.20
CA VAL A 121 -9.58 11.83 -9.57
C VAL A 121 -9.87 12.38 -8.18
N LYS A 122 -8.85 12.69 -7.41
CA LYS A 122 -8.98 13.25 -6.05
C LYS A 122 -9.40 14.72 -6.06
N HIS A 123 -9.07 15.44 -7.14
CA HIS A 123 -9.57 16.80 -7.36
C HIS A 123 -11.03 16.80 -7.82
N GLU A 124 -11.44 15.83 -8.64
CA GLU A 124 -12.84 15.67 -9.07
C GLU A 124 -13.74 15.20 -7.91
N VAL A 125 -13.24 14.26 -7.10
CA VAL A 125 -13.94 13.73 -5.91
C VAL A 125 -13.04 13.90 -4.69
N PRO A 126 -13.12 15.05 -3.99
CA PRO A 126 -12.27 15.33 -2.84
C PRO A 126 -12.43 14.34 -1.68
N PRO A 127 -11.35 14.08 -0.91
CA PRO A 127 -11.39 13.18 0.22
C PRO A 127 -12.35 13.67 1.32
N VAL A 128 -12.89 12.75 2.07
CA VAL A 128 -13.72 13.01 3.24
C VAL A 128 -12.89 12.78 4.49
N ASP A 129 -12.79 13.81 5.34
CA ASP A 129 -12.10 13.74 6.63
C ASP A 129 -10.74 13.01 6.58
N PRO A 130 -9.81 13.48 5.73
CA PRO A 130 -8.55 12.77 5.51
C PRO A 130 -7.61 12.74 6.72
N ASP A 131 -7.93 13.49 7.77
CA ASP A 131 -7.22 13.44 9.05
C ASP A 131 -7.56 12.18 9.85
N HIS A 132 -8.80 11.67 9.73
CA HIS A 132 -9.29 10.56 10.55
C HIS A 132 -9.70 9.33 9.74
N LYS A 133 -9.68 9.41 8.40
CA LYS A 133 -10.16 8.33 7.52
C LYS A 133 -9.22 8.11 6.35
N LEU A 134 -8.96 6.86 6.04
CA LEU A 134 -8.35 6.47 4.78
C LEU A 134 -9.38 6.63 3.66
N ASN A 135 -9.11 7.52 2.70
CA ASN A 135 -9.90 7.62 1.48
C ASN A 135 -9.30 6.70 0.40
N LEU A 136 -10.13 5.82 -0.15
CA LEU A 136 -9.76 4.89 -1.20
C LEU A 136 -10.65 5.16 -2.43
N TRP A 137 -10.05 5.57 -3.55
CA TRP A 137 -10.75 5.75 -4.81
C TRP A 137 -10.64 4.50 -5.65
N VAL A 138 -11.77 4.10 -6.24
CA VAL A 138 -11.86 3.02 -7.22
C VAL A 138 -12.36 3.62 -8.53
N CYS A 139 -11.55 3.52 -9.58
CA CYS A 139 -11.85 4.13 -10.87
C CYS A 139 -11.11 3.43 -12.02
N SER A 140 -11.40 3.83 -13.25
CA SER A 140 -10.58 3.47 -14.40
C SER A 140 -9.29 4.27 -14.39
N LEU A 141 -8.15 3.60 -14.54
CA LEU A 141 -6.82 4.20 -14.62
C LEU A 141 -6.22 4.04 -16.02
N SER A 142 -5.47 5.04 -16.45
CA SER A 142 -4.76 5.07 -17.74
C SER A 142 -3.30 4.62 -17.61
N GLY A 143 -2.66 4.33 -18.74
CA GLY A 143 -1.21 4.09 -18.78
C GLY A 143 -0.74 2.80 -18.16
N GLY A 144 -1.64 1.82 -17.93
CA GLY A 144 -1.30 0.54 -17.32
C GLY A 144 -1.09 0.60 -15.81
N LEU A 145 -1.54 1.67 -15.15
CA LEU A 145 -1.51 1.81 -13.71
C LEU A 145 -2.52 0.87 -13.04
N LEU A 146 -2.10 0.18 -11.99
CA LEU A 146 -2.98 -0.62 -11.14
C LEU A 146 -3.45 0.19 -9.91
N GLY A 147 -2.62 1.08 -9.40
CA GLY A 147 -2.91 1.95 -8.29
C GLY A 147 -1.82 2.96 -8.03
N TYR A 148 -2.06 3.83 -7.06
CA TYR A 148 -1.08 4.71 -6.47
C TYR A 148 -1.55 5.24 -5.11
N ALA A 149 -0.61 5.63 -4.26
CA ALA A 149 -0.89 6.18 -2.94
C ALA A 149 -0.10 7.46 -2.68
N GLN A 150 -0.61 8.30 -1.78
CA GLN A 150 0.14 9.41 -1.23
C GLN A 150 0.84 8.98 0.06
N PHE A 151 2.16 9.19 0.12
CA PHE A 151 2.94 9.01 1.34
C PHE A 151 2.56 10.05 2.41
N PRO A 152 2.80 9.76 3.72
CA PRO A 152 2.64 10.76 4.78
C PRO A 152 3.42 12.04 4.49
N GLY A 153 2.88 13.20 4.87
CA GLY A 153 3.47 14.52 4.63
C GLY A 153 3.03 15.19 3.32
N GLY A 154 2.18 14.53 2.52
CA GLY A 154 1.55 15.14 1.34
C GLY A 154 0.40 16.09 1.68
N PRO A 155 -0.18 16.75 0.66
CA PRO A 155 -1.34 17.63 0.83
C PRO A 155 -2.58 16.83 1.28
N LYS A 156 -3.34 17.37 2.25
CA LYS A 156 -4.53 16.69 2.78
C LYS A 156 -5.66 16.54 1.77
N ASN A 157 -5.79 17.48 0.84
CA ASN A 157 -6.82 17.46 -0.20
C ASN A 157 -6.62 16.41 -1.27
N THR A 158 -5.51 15.69 -1.26
CA THR A 158 -5.20 14.57 -2.15
C THR A 158 -4.72 13.33 -1.38
N ASP A 159 -4.93 13.31 -0.04
CA ASP A 159 -4.44 12.20 0.78
C ASP A 159 -5.32 10.95 0.62
N GLY A 160 -4.68 9.81 0.41
CA GLY A 160 -5.30 8.50 0.27
C GLY A 160 -4.74 7.65 -0.87
N VAL A 161 -5.51 6.65 -1.24
CA VAL A 161 -5.13 5.55 -2.14
C VAL A 161 -6.07 5.50 -3.33
N VAL A 162 -5.55 5.26 -4.53
CA VAL A 162 -6.33 5.06 -5.76
C VAL A 162 -6.02 3.66 -6.31
N VAL A 163 -7.06 2.92 -6.70
CA VAL A 163 -6.94 1.56 -7.25
C VAL A 163 -7.79 1.44 -8.52
N LEU A 164 -7.23 0.78 -9.52
CA LEU A 164 -7.94 0.40 -10.74
C LEU A 164 -9.11 -0.54 -10.39
N ASN A 165 -10.30 -0.29 -10.93
CA ASN A 165 -11.49 -1.11 -10.68
C ASN A 165 -11.30 -2.59 -11.01
N GLN A 166 -10.46 -2.92 -12.00
CA GLN A 166 -10.11 -4.30 -12.38
C GLN A 166 -9.05 -4.97 -11.47
N ALA A 167 -8.41 -4.20 -10.58
CA ALA A 167 -7.44 -4.67 -9.59
C ALA A 167 -7.93 -4.49 -8.14
N PHE A 168 -9.23 -4.27 -7.97
CA PHE A 168 -9.88 -3.97 -6.70
C PHE A 168 -10.80 -5.10 -6.26
N GLY A 169 -10.62 -5.62 -5.05
CA GLY A 169 -11.39 -6.73 -4.52
C GLY A 169 -11.09 -8.07 -5.20
N THR A 170 -11.98 -9.04 -4.99
CA THR A 170 -11.82 -10.42 -5.49
C THR A 170 -12.98 -10.90 -6.35
N THR A 171 -13.96 -10.04 -6.60
CA THR A 171 -15.19 -10.34 -7.34
C THR A 171 -15.49 -9.24 -8.36
N GLY A 172 -16.57 -9.36 -9.09
CA GLY A 172 -17.07 -8.33 -10.00
C GLY A 172 -16.11 -8.07 -11.17
N THR A 173 -15.57 -6.86 -11.27
CA THR A 173 -14.66 -6.45 -12.34
C THR A 173 -13.21 -6.90 -12.14
N ALA A 174 -12.88 -7.43 -10.97
CA ALA A 174 -11.52 -7.89 -10.66
C ALA A 174 -11.05 -8.95 -11.66
N THR A 175 -9.89 -8.71 -12.29
CA THR A 175 -9.38 -9.52 -13.40
C THR A 175 -7.92 -9.92 -13.18
N GLY A 176 -7.62 -11.21 -13.37
CA GLY A 176 -6.24 -11.71 -13.20
C GLY A 176 -5.24 -11.05 -14.17
N PRO A 177 -3.97 -10.94 -13.75
CA PRO A 177 -3.37 -11.58 -12.56
C PRO A 177 -3.50 -10.76 -11.25
N PHE A 178 -4.23 -9.62 -11.24
CA PHE A 178 -4.35 -8.69 -10.10
C PHE A 178 -5.77 -8.70 -9.49
N ASN A 179 -6.37 -9.88 -9.38
CA ASN A 179 -7.75 -10.08 -8.89
C ASN A 179 -7.81 -10.64 -7.46
N GLY A 180 -6.72 -10.61 -6.73
CA GLY A 180 -6.64 -10.97 -5.30
C GLY A 180 -6.84 -9.79 -4.35
N GLY A 181 -7.04 -8.57 -4.88
CA GLY A 181 -7.17 -7.33 -4.11
C GLY A 181 -5.86 -6.83 -3.50
N ARG A 182 -4.72 -7.38 -3.92
CA ARG A 182 -3.40 -7.09 -3.34
C ARG A 182 -2.78 -5.80 -3.84
N THR A 183 -3.27 -5.25 -4.94
CA THR A 183 -2.95 -3.88 -5.33
C THR A 183 -3.32 -2.88 -4.22
N ALA A 184 -4.51 -2.98 -3.63
CA ALA A 184 -4.88 -2.11 -2.50
C ALA A 184 -4.00 -2.36 -1.26
N VAL A 185 -3.60 -3.60 -0.97
CA VAL A 185 -2.67 -3.93 0.13
C VAL A 185 -1.33 -3.23 -0.08
N HIS A 186 -0.78 -3.29 -1.30
CA HIS A 186 0.44 -2.60 -1.71
C HIS A 186 0.33 -1.08 -1.52
N GLU A 187 -0.73 -0.48 -2.05
CA GLU A 187 -0.91 0.97 -2.00
C GLU A 187 -1.15 1.49 -0.56
N VAL A 188 -1.87 0.72 0.27
CA VAL A 188 -2.00 1.03 1.70
C VAL A 188 -0.65 0.90 2.41
N GLY A 189 0.22 0.00 2.00
CA GLY A 189 1.61 -0.06 2.45
C GLY A 189 2.34 1.27 2.22
N HIS A 190 2.25 1.85 1.02
CA HIS A 190 2.79 3.18 0.72
C HIS A 190 2.14 4.30 1.54
N PHE A 191 0.81 4.27 1.67
CA PHE A 191 0.07 5.20 2.51
C PHE A 191 0.57 5.15 3.97
N LEU A 192 0.99 3.98 4.45
CA LEU A 192 1.60 3.77 5.77
C LEU A 192 3.14 3.85 5.76
N ASN A 193 3.73 4.56 4.81
CA ASN A 193 5.16 4.90 4.72
C ASN A 193 6.11 3.75 4.30
N LEU A 194 5.63 2.66 3.71
CA LEU A 194 6.49 1.64 3.12
C LEU A 194 6.97 2.06 1.73
N ARG A 195 8.19 1.68 1.39
CA ARG A 195 8.76 1.80 0.04
C ARG A 195 8.80 0.44 -0.64
N HIS A 196 9.01 0.44 -1.95
CA HIS A 196 9.29 -0.80 -2.66
C HIS A 196 10.57 -1.45 -2.14
N ILE A 197 10.59 -2.78 -2.05
CA ILE A 197 11.72 -3.52 -1.48
C ILE A 197 13.02 -3.39 -2.27
N TRP A 198 12.97 -3.02 -3.57
CA TRP A 198 14.17 -2.71 -4.37
C TRP A 198 14.61 -1.24 -4.27
N GLY A 199 13.89 -0.42 -3.50
CA GLY A 199 14.22 1.00 -3.25
C GLY A 199 14.21 1.87 -4.51
N ASP A 200 13.41 1.50 -5.53
CA ASP A 200 13.23 2.22 -6.81
C ASP A 200 14.53 2.47 -7.61
N ARG A 201 15.49 1.55 -7.46
CA ARG A 201 16.72 1.51 -8.24
C ARG A 201 16.82 0.20 -9.02
N ASN A 202 17.51 0.22 -10.15
CA ASN A 202 17.71 -0.96 -10.98
C ASN A 202 19.16 -1.47 -10.95
N ASP A 203 19.84 -1.32 -9.80
CA ASP A 203 21.29 -1.53 -9.70
C ASP A 203 21.78 -2.06 -8.33
N CYS A 204 20.93 -2.64 -7.51
CA CYS A 204 21.24 -3.10 -6.15
C CYS A 204 21.65 -2.02 -5.14
N THR A 205 21.55 -0.73 -5.49
CA THR A 205 21.88 0.37 -4.56
C THR A 205 20.65 0.95 -3.86
N GLY A 206 19.44 0.50 -4.27
CA GLY A 206 18.18 0.92 -3.68
C GLY A 206 18.08 0.60 -2.18
N ASN A 207 17.27 1.36 -1.49
CA ASN A 207 17.03 1.21 -0.05
C ASN A 207 15.57 1.56 0.27
N ASP A 208 14.86 0.63 0.87
CA ASP A 208 13.50 0.82 1.35
C ASP A 208 13.43 1.28 2.81
N PHE A 209 14.58 1.45 3.47
CA PHE A 209 14.75 1.81 4.88
C PHE A 209 14.19 0.76 5.86
N VAL A 210 14.19 -0.49 5.46
CA VAL A 210 13.80 -1.66 6.27
C VAL A 210 14.96 -2.64 6.32
N ALA A 211 15.38 -3.04 7.51
CA ALA A 211 16.61 -3.81 7.69
C ALA A 211 16.46 -5.30 7.40
N ASP A 212 15.24 -5.84 7.46
CA ASP A 212 14.93 -7.26 7.30
C ASP A 212 14.41 -7.62 5.88
N THR A 213 14.40 -6.66 4.97
CA THR A 213 14.19 -6.87 3.53
C THR A 213 15.54 -6.96 2.82
N PRO A 214 15.86 -8.05 2.10
CA PRO A 214 17.09 -8.13 1.33
C PRO A 214 17.05 -7.15 0.14
N ARG A 215 18.21 -6.64 -0.24
CA ARG A 215 18.31 -5.81 -1.45
C ARG A 215 17.92 -6.62 -2.68
N ALA A 216 17.03 -6.08 -3.48
CA ALA A 216 16.68 -6.58 -4.80
C ALA A 216 17.18 -5.61 -5.88
N ARG A 217 17.51 -6.15 -7.05
CA ARG A 217 18.07 -5.34 -8.14
C ARG A 217 17.04 -4.40 -8.76
N GLN A 218 15.82 -4.86 -8.85
CA GLN A 218 14.67 -4.19 -9.48
C GLN A 218 13.39 -4.85 -9.01
N ALA A 219 12.23 -4.33 -9.41
CA ALA A 219 10.96 -5.00 -9.22
C ALA A 219 10.97 -6.40 -9.81
N ASN A 220 10.43 -7.37 -9.08
CA ASN A 220 10.06 -8.66 -9.62
C ASN A 220 8.64 -8.58 -10.22
N THR A 221 8.34 -9.38 -11.23
CA THR A 221 7.04 -9.43 -11.90
C THR A 221 6.61 -10.86 -12.18
N GLY A 222 5.31 -11.08 -12.39
CA GLY A 222 4.78 -12.42 -12.63
C GLY A 222 4.88 -13.29 -11.38
N LYS A 223 5.32 -14.54 -11.55
CA LYS A 223 5.45 -15.53 -10.46
C LYS A 223 6.88 -16.07 -10.42
N PRO A 224 7.84 -15.37 -9.78
CA PRO A 224 9.22 -15.85 -9.67
C PRO A 224 9.30 -17.16 -8.88
N THR A 225 10.34 -17.94 -9.14
CA THR A 225 10.62 -19.17 -8.40
C THR A 225 11.63 -18.89 -7.28
N PHE A 226 11.34 -19.33 -6.07
CA PHE A 226 12.26 -19.22 -4.94
C PHE A 226 13.35 -20.32 -4.98
N PRO A 227 14.64 -20.01 -4.69
CA PRO A 227 15.18 -18.66 -4.47
C PRO A 227 15.40 -17.88 -5.78
N HIS A 228 15.15 -16.55 -5.76
CA HIS A 228 15.42 -15.65 -6.87
C HIS A 228 16.53 -14.66 -6.49
N ILE A 229 17.74 -14.87 -6.99
CA ILE A 229 18.94 -14.14 -6.57
C ILE A 229 19.30 -13.10 -7.63
N THR A 230 19.25 -11.81 -7.28
CA THR A 230 19.55 -10.71 -8.22
C THR A 230 20.69 -9.80 -7.78
N CYS A 231 20.94 -9.70 -6.47
CA CYS A 231 22.07 -8.99 -5.86
C CYS A 231 22.95 -10.00 -5.09
N ASP A 232 23.94 -9.55 -4.32
CA ASP A 232 24.67 -10.39 -3.37
C ASP A 232 23.79 -10.73 -2.14
N ASN A 233 22.58 -11.25 -2.40
CA ASN A 233 21.57 -11.59 -1.41
C ASN A 233 21.37 -13.12 -1.26
N GLY A 234 22.29 -13.90 -1.78
CA GLY A 234 22.29 -15.35 -1.60
C GLY A 234 22.52 -15.77 -0.13
N PRO A 235 22.06 -16.96 0.27
CA PRO A 235 21.46 -18.00 -0.59
C PRO A 235 19.95 -17.83 -0.83
N HIS A 236 19.28 -16.85 -0.20
CA HIS A 236 17.81 -16.78 -0.17
C HIS A 236 17.22 -15.86 -1.25
N GLY A 237 18.00 -14.87 -1.75
CA GLY A 237 17.60 -14.02 -2.87
C GLY A 237 16.61 -12.93 -2.49
N ASP A 238 15.86 -12.48 -3.49
CA ASP A 238 14.85 -11.42 -3.36
C ASP A 238 13.63 -11.95 -2.59
N MET A 239 13.06 -11.09 -1.77
CA MET A 239 11.82 -11.36 -1.03
C MET A 239 10.60 -11.01 -1.90
N PHE A 240 10.52 -11.55 -3.12
CA PHE A 240 9.50 -11.21 -4.12
C PHE A 240 8.07 -11.47 -3.64
N MET A 241 7.85 -12.34 -2.64
CA MET A 241 6.55 -12.60 -2.05
C MET A 241 6.06 -11.49 -1.10
N ASN A 242 6.83 -10.42 -0.95
CA ASN A 242 6.47 -9.26 -0.16
C ASN A 242 5.42 -8.41 -0.87
N TYR A 243 4.42 -7.90 -0.15
CA TYR A 243 3.39 -7.03 -0.72
C TYR A 243 3.96 -5.75 -1.37
N MET A 244 5.18 -5.33 -1.03
CA MET A 244 5.83 -4.16 -1.61
C MET A 244 6.70 -4.47 -2.83
N ASP A 245 6.51 -5.61 -3.49
CA ASP A 245 7.03 -5.93 -4.83
C ASP A 245 5.93 -5.82 -5.90
N TYR A 246 6.22 -6.14 -7.16
CA TYR A 246 5.34 -6.02 -8.33
C TYR A 246 4.98 -7.36 -8.97
N VAL A 247 5.02 -8.43 -8.19
CA VAL A 247 4.60 -9.76 -8.65
C VAL A 247 3.08 -9.86 -8.76
N ASP A 248 2.59 -10.90 -9.43
CA ASP A 248 1.15 -11.22 -9.49
C ASP A 248 0.59 -11.41 -8.06
N ASP A 249 -0.70 -11.11 -7.86
CA ASP A 249 -1.35 -11.22 -6.55
C ASP A 249 -1.14 -12.61 -5.90
N GLU A 250 -1.15 -13.69 -6.68
CA GLU A 250 -0.91 -15.04 -6.17
C GLU A 250 0.52 -15.29 -5.66
N ALA A 251 1.46 -14.40 -5.95
CA ALA A 251 2.87 -14.56 -5.58
C ALA A 251 3.32 -13.62 -4.46
N MET A 252 2.48 -12.70 -3.98
CA MET A 252 2.78 -11.81 -2.85
C MET A 252 1.83 -12.09 -1.67
N PHE A 253 2.34 -12.29 -0.47
CA PHE A 253 1.51 -12.73 0.66
C PHE A 253 2.08 -12.42 2.05
N MET A 254 3.03 -11.47 2.18
CA MET A 254 3.60 -11.12 3.48
C MET A 254 4.11 -9.68 3.57
N PHE A 255 4.09 -9.16 4.79
CA PHE A 255 4.95 -8.07 5.26
C PHE A 255 6.00 -8.60 6.23
N THR A 256 7.15 -7.92 6.34
CA THR A 256 8.15 -8.23 7.36
C THR A 256 7.86 -7.48 8.68
N LEU A 257 8.46 -7.96 9.77
CA LEU A 257 8.39 -7.31 11.08
C LEU A 257 8.98 -5.89 11.05
N GLY A 258 10.02 -5.66 10.26
CA GLY A 258 10.59 -4.32 10.04
C GLY A 258 9.63 -3.40 9.29
N GLN A 259 8.94 -3.90 8.27
CA GLN A 259 7.88 -3.15 7.58
C GLN A 259 6.70 -2.85 8.52
N ILE A 260 6.28 -3.82 9.33
CA ILE A 260 5.23 -3.66 10.35
C ILE A 260 5.61 -2.57 11.34
N ALA A 261 6.83 -2.59 11.88
CA ALA A 261 7.31 -1.55 12.77
C ALA A 261 7.30 -0.17 12.11
N ARG A 262 7.65 -0.09 10.82
CA ARG A 262 7.63 1.16 10.05
C ARG A 262 6.21 1.67 9.80
N MET A 263 5.24 0.80 9.49
CA MET A 263 3.82 1.16 9.40
C MET A 263 3.26 1.66 10.73
N ASN A 264 3.60 0.97 11.83
CA ASN A 264 3.22 1.40 13.18
C ASN A 264 3.85 2.75 13.55
N ALA A 265 5.10 3.02 13.13
CA ALA A 265 5.68 4.34 13.31
C ALA A 265 4.88 5.44 12.60
N ALA A 266 4.30 5.15 11.43
CA ALA A 266 3.41 6.09 10.76
C ALA A 266 2.12 6.32 11.58
N LEU A 267 1.52 5.26 12.16
CA LEU A 267 0.28 5.32 12.94
C LEU A 267 0.45 5.93 14.34
N VAL A 268 1.63 5.87 14.95
CA VAL A 268 1.89 6.59 16.21
C VAL A 268 2.59 7.94 16.01
N GLY A 269 2.84 8.32 14.76
CA GLY A 269 3.51 9.53 14.33
C GLY A 269 2.66 10.37 13.34
N PRO A 270 3.10 10.51 12.07
CA PRO A 270 2.50 11.47 11.13
C PRO A 270 1.04 11.15 10.74
N ARG A 271 0.55 9.94 10.99
CA ARG A 271 -0.83 9.49 10.74
C ARG A 271 -1.58 9.08 12.02
N SER A 272 -1.13 9.56 13.18
CA SER A 272 -1.70 9.16 14.48
C SER A 272 -3.19 9.53 14.64
N THR A 273 -3.67 10.52 13.92
CA THR A 273 -5.09 10.90 13.95
C THR A 273 -6.02 9.87 13.29
N LEU A 274 -5.52 9.01 12.41
CA LEU A 274 -6.32 7.94 11.78
C LEU A 274 -6.80 6.88 12.78
N VAL A 275 -6.12 6.73 13.91
CA VAL A 275 -6.36 5.67 14.92
C VAL A 275 -6.68 6.24 16.30
N ALA A 276 -6.76 7.58 16.43
CA ALA A 276 -7.22 8.25 17.62
C ALA A 276 -8.74 8.19 17.67
N GLY A 277 -9.28 7.13 18.28
CA GLY A 277 -10.70 6.92 18.54
C GLY A 277 -10.97 6.80 20.03
#